data_8694d198880e3f828f862f1307f86e05
#
_entry.id   8694d198880e3f828f862f1307f86e05
#
_cell.length_a   1.000
_cell.length_b   1.000
_cell.length_c   1.000
_cell.angle_alpha   90.00
_cell.angle_beta   90.00
_cell.angle_gamma   90.00
#
_symmetry.space_group_name_H-M   'P 1'
#
loop_
_entity.id
_entity.type
_entity.pdbx_description
1 polymer ?
#
loop_
_entity_poly.entity_id
_entity_poly.type
_entity_poly.pdbx_seq_one_letter_code
_entity_poly.pdbx_strand_id
1 'polypeptide(L)'
;LVKQHAEATSEEFGLPAPLLVRSNFRMLLNEGTLGELVVASGDGWWHGFQHGIALIAHAAPSAYMRRIRTVYIASSYTPEIKAVCASDPTIDNHVHLSSARVWHDQYECSRQQKVQNIVAFCREAARRVNLRVCWITAGGTNCGVCEKCIRTIVALLAEGAAPAAYGYPGWKQF
;
A
#
# COMPACT_ATOMS: atom_id res chain seq x y z
N LEU A 1 1.26 -9.62 -13.89
CA LEU A 1 2.06 -8.37 -13.84
C LEU A 1 2.25 -7.87 -12.41
N VAL A 2 1.20 -7.63 -11.60
CA VAL A 2 1.37 -7.22 -10.17
C VAL A 2 2.11 -8.30 -9.36
N LYS A 3 1.78 -9.56 -9.58
CA LYS A 3 2.48 -10.70 -8.97
C LYS A 3 3.98 -10.70 -9.35
N GLN A 4 4.30 -10.53 -10.63
CA GLN A 4 5.68 -10.47 -11.12
C GLN A 4 6.46 -9.31 -10.48
N HIS A 5 5.81 -8.15 -10.30
CA HIS A 5 6.43 -7.01 -9.61
C HIS A 5 6.72 -7.35 -8.14
N ALA A 6 5.80 -7.99 -7.43
CA ALA A 6 6.01 -8.42 -6.06
C ALA A 6 7.11 -9.48 -5.95
N GLU A 7 7.16 -10.43 -6.87
CA GLU A 7 8.20 -11.46 -6.96
C GLU A 7 9.58 -10.85 -7.18
N ALA A 8 9.71 -9.94 -8.16
CA ALA A 8 10.96 -9.25 -8.44
C ALA A 8 11.43 -8.39 -7.24
N THR A 9 10.50 -7.73 -6.54
CA THR A 9 10.85 -6.98 -5.33
C THR A 9 11.33 -7.92 -4.21
N SER A 10 10.66 -9.05 -4.01
CA SER A 10 11.07 -10.03 -2.99
C SER A 10 12.45 -10.59 -3.29
N GLU A 11 12.74 -10.90 -4.53
CA GLU A 11 14.04 -11.39 -4.98
C GLU A 11 15.14 -10.35 -4.78
N GLU A 12 14.90 -9.10 -5.17
CA GLU A 12 15.84 -7.98 -4.99
C GLU A 12 16.25 -7.79 -3.52
N PHE A 13 15.30 -7.98 -2.60
CA PHE A 13 15.53 -7.81 -1.16
C PHE A 13 15.85 -9.10 -0.40
N GLY A 14 15.97 -10.23 -1.08
CA GLY A 14 16.20 -11.53 -0.44
C GLY A 14 15.06 -11.96 0.47
N LEU A 15 13.84 -11.52 0.19
CA LEU A 15 12.65 -11.88 0.95
C LEU A 15 12.05 -13.20 0.43
N PRO A 16 11.28 -13.92 1.25
CA PRO A 16 10.52 -15.06 0.79
C PRO A 16 9.58 -14.70 -0.36
N ALA A 17 9.29 -15.67 -1.24
CA ALA A 17 8.33 -15.48 -2.31
C ALA A 17 6.99 -14.96 -1.78
N PRO A 18 6.37 -13.97 -2.46
CA PRO A 18 5.11 -13.39 -2.01
C PRO A 18 3.98 -14.42 -2.03
N LEU A 19 3.15 -14.39 -1.01
CA LEU A 19 1.95 -15.22 -0.94
C LEU A 19 0.80 -14.54 -1.68
N LEU A 20 0.25 -15.23 -2.68
CA LEU A 20 -0.92 -14.76 -3.41
C LEU A 20 -2.20 -15.27 -2.75
N VAL A 21 -2.98 -14.38 -2.17
CA VAL A 21 -4.33 -14.69 -1.69
C VAL A 21 -5.35 -14.30 -2.75
N ARG A 22 -6.14 -15.27 -3.21
CA ARG A 22 -7.28 -15.03 -4.11
C ARG A 22 -8.57 -15.06 -3.31
N SER A 23 -9.41 -14.07 -3.50
CA SER A 23 -10.68 -13.96 -2.81
C SER A 23 -11.73 -13.35 -3.72
N ASN A 24 -12.95 -13.86 -3.60
CA ASN A 24 -14.14 -13.33 -4.27
C ASN A 24 -15.10 -12.66 -3.28
N PHE A 25 -14.65 -12.37 -2.05
CA PHE A 25 -15.56 -11.91 -1.00
C PHE A 25 -16.31 -10.61 -1.39
N ARG A 26 -15.70 -9.72 -2.16
CA ARG A 26 -16.36 -8.51 -2.65
C ARG A 26 -17.50 -8.81 -3.61
N MET A 27 -17.46 -9.94 -4.32
CA MET A 27 -18.55 -10.37 -5.21
C MET A 27 -19.78 -10.87 -4.44
N LEU A 28 -19.61 -11.18 -3.15
CA LEU A 28 -20.70 -11.59 -2.26
C LEU A 28 -21.41 -10.39 -1.63
N LEU A 29 -20.87 -9.20 -1.78
CA LEU A 29 -21.38 -7.98 -1.18
C LEU A 29 -22.11 -7.14 -2.24
N ASN A 30 -23.31 -6.67 -1.90
CA ASN A 30 -23.96 -5.62 -2.65
C ASN A 30 -23.38 -4.26 -2.21
N GLU A 31 -22.24 -3.87 -2.81
CA GLU A 31 -21.55 -2.63 -2.43
C GLU A 31 -22.38 -1.38 -2.66
N GLY A 32 -23.34 -1.40 -3.60
CA GLY A 32 -24.28 -0.29 -3.82
C GLY A 32 -25.17 -0.08 -2.59
N THR A 33 -25.89 -1.11 -2.17
CA THR A 33 -26.76 -1.04 -0.98
C THR A 33 -25.95 -0.75 0.29
N LEU A 34 -24.77 -1.36 0.44
CA LEU A 34 -23.90 -1.09 1.59
C LEU A 34 -23.37 0.36 1.58
N GLY A 35 -23.12 0.92 0.40
CA GLY A 35 -22.73 2.33 0.26
C GLY A 35 -23.80 3.29 0.76
N GLU A 36 -25.08 2.97 0.58
CA GLU A 36 -26.19 3.77 1.09
C GLU A 36 -26.21 3.86 2.63
N LEU A 37 -25.77 2.81 3.31
CA LEU A 37 -25.67 2.79 4.77
C LEU A 37 -24.59 3.72 5.34
N VAL A 38 -23.59 4.04 4.53
CA VAL A 38 -22.42 4.85 4.95
C VAL A 38 -22.34 6.20 4.26
N VAL A 39 -23.37 6.58 3.54
CA VAL A 39 -23.46 7.86 2.79
C VAL A 39 -23.14 9.07 3.67
N ALA A 40 -23.54 9.04 4.93
CA ALA A 40 -23.27 10.10 5.90
C ALA A 40 -21.75 10.27 6.20
N SER A 41 -20.93 9.27 5.92
CA SER A 41 -19.47 9.36 6.07
C SER A 41 -18.80 10.11 4.92
N GLY A 42 -19.51 10.41 3.85
CA GLY A 42 -18.98 11.07 2.66
C GLY A 42 -18.14 10.17 1.76
N ASP A 43 -18.14 8.85 2.00
CA ASP A 43 -17.37 7.89 1.22
C ASP A 43 -18.16 6.59 0.95
N GLY A 44 -17.63 5.75 0.07
CA GLY A 44 -18.23 4.46 -0.23
C GLY A 44 -17.91 3.39 0.82
N TRP A 45 -18.67 2.30 0.82
CA TRP A 45 -18.51 1.18 1.74
C TRP A 45 -17.07 0.65 1.82
N TRP A 46 -16.41 0.48 0.68
CA TRP A 46 -15.04 -0.05 0.65
C TRP A 46 -14.05 0.83 1.39
N HIS A 47 -13.95 2.09 1.01
CA HIS A 47 -12.94 2.99 1.54
C HIS A 47 -13.30 3.48 2.96
N GLY A 48 -14.55 3.83 3.17
CA GLY A 48 -14.99 4.42 4.43
C GLY A 48 -15.25 3.42 5.55
N PHE A 49 -15.43 2.12 5.24
CA PHE A 49 -15.83 1.15 6.27
C PHE A 49 -15.00 -0.15 6.27
N GLN A 50 -14.64 -0.71 5.12
CA GLN A 50 -14.16 -2.09 5.06
C GLN A 50 -12.67 -2.23 4.70
N HIS A 51 -12.04 -1.23 4.12
CA HIS A 51 -10.75 -1.31 3.46
C HIS A 51 -9.65 -1.97 4.31
N GLY A 52 -9.36 -1.45 5.51
CA GLY A 52 -8.30 -1.97 6.37
C GLY A 52 -8.58 -3.40 6.84
N ILE A 53 -9.71 -3.59 7.50
CA ILE A 53 -10.13 -4.89 8.06
C ILE A 53 -10.20 -5.99 7.00
N ALA A 54 -10.71 -5.70 5.81
CA ALA A 54 -10.82 -6.69 4.75
C ALA A 54 -9.44 -7.14 4.25
N LEU A 55 -8.50 -6.21 4.06
CA LEU A 55 -7.13 -6.56 3.69
C LEU A 55 -6.44 -7.40 4.76
N ILE A 56 -6.58 -6.99 6.02
CA ILE A 56 -6.00 -7.68 7.17
C ILE A 56 -6.58 -9.10 7.31
N ALA A 57 -7.90 -9.24 7.18
CA ALA A 57 -8.57 -10.53 7.31
C ALA A 57 -8.08 -11.58 6.30
N HIS A 58 -7.67 -11.16 5.10
CA HIS A 58 -7.08 -12.07 4.11
C HIS A 58 -5.72 -12.63 4.54
N ALA A 59 -5.01 -11.96 5.44
CA ALA A 59 -3.77 -12.48 6.01
C ALA A 59 -3.99 -13.52 7.11
N ALA A 60 -5.18 -13.58 7.72
CA ALA A 60 -5.44 -14.38 8.91
C ALA A 60 -5.11 -15.88 8.77
N PRO A 61 -5.54 -16.61 7.72
CA PRO A 61 -5.19 -18.03 7.58
C PRO A 61 -3.69 -18.25 7.49
N SER A 62 -2.98 -17.38 6.76
CA SER A 62 -1.54 -17.48 6.59
C SER A 62 -0.80 -17.10 7.87
N ALA A 63 -1.28 -16.11 8.60
CA ALA A 63 -0.73 -15.71 9.87
C ALA A 63 -0.80 -16.86 10.89
N TYR A 64 -1.94 -17.54 10.96
CA TYR A 64 -2.13 -18.69 11.81
C TYR A 64 -1.20 -19.87 11.43
N MET A 65 -1.27 -20.30 10.17
CA MET A 65 -0.52 -21.48 9.69
C MET A 65 1.00 -21.31 9.75
N ARG A 66 1.49 -20.09 9.52
CA ARG A 66 2.92 -19.76 9.48
C ARG A 66 3.45 -19.18 10.78
N ARG A 67 2.62 -19.10 11.82
CA ARG A 67 2.96 -18.52 13.13
C ARG A 67 3.53 -17.10 13.02
N ILE A 68 2.96 -16.29 12.12
CA ILE A 68 3.33 -14.90 11.95
C ILE A 68 2.90 -14.13 13.21
N ARG A 69 3.78 -13.29 13.72
CA ARG A 69 3.53 -12.51 14.95
C ARG A 69 3.06 -11.09 14.69
N THR A 70 3.43 -10.55 13.53
CA THR A 70 3.06 -9.16 13.17
C THR A 70 2.68 -9.10 11.70
N VAL A 71 1.56 -8.44 11.42
CA VAL A 71 1.10 -8.09 10.08
C VAL A 71 1.20 -6.57 9.95
N TYR A 72 2.00 -6.10 9.04
CA TYR A 72 2.12 -4.67 8.73
C TYR A 72 1.13 -4.29 7.65
N ILE A 73 0.40 -3.19 7.87
CA ILE A 73 -0.43 -2.54 6.85
C ILE A 73 0.08 -1.12 6.61
N ALA A 74 0.35 -0.78 5.36
CA ALA A 74 0.96 0.51 5.03
C ALA A 74 -0.01 1.66 5.23
N SER A 75 0.41 2.70 5.96
CA SER A 75 -0.34 3.93 6.12
C SER A 75 -0.39 4.76 4.84
N SER A 76 -1.57 5.33 4.56
CA SER A 76 -1.78 6.32 3.48
C SER A 76 -1.80 7.76 3.99
N TYR A 77 -2.20 7.96 5.23
CA TYR A 77 -2.40 9.27 5.87
C TYR A 77 -1.44 9.46 7.05
N THR A 78 -1.44 10.65 7.61
CA THR A 78 -0.66 11.03 8.80
C THR A 78 -1.59 11.59 9.88
N PRO A 79 -1.12 11.78 11.11
CA PRO A 79 -1.94 12.38 12.18
C PRO A 79 -2.51 13.75 11.85
N GLU A 80 -1.81 14.53 10.99
CA GLU A 80 -2.23 15.87 10.58
C GLU A 80 -3.32 15.85 9.51
N ILE A 81 -3.44 14.75 8.75
CA ILE A 81 -4.40 14.61 7.65
C ILE A 81 -5.42 13.57 8.04
N LYS A 82 -6.50 14.03 8.68
CA LYS A 82 -7.64 13.16 9.01
C LYS A 82 -8.53 12.99 7.78
N ALA A 83 -8.48 11.82 7.19
CA ALA A 83 -9.43 11.41 6.16
C ALA A 83 -10.33 10.30 6.72
N VAL A 84 -11.58 10.28 6.29
CA VAL A 84 -12.47 9.16 6.59
C VAL A 84 -11.98 7.96 5.79
N CYS A 85 -11.29 7.04 6.46
CA CYS A 85 -10.77 5.83 5.85
C CYS A 85 -10.84 4.68 6.87
N ALA A 86 -11.36 3.56 6.45
CA ALA A 86 -11.48 2.37 7.30
C ALA A 86 -10.12 1.68 7.59
N SER A 87 -9.04 2.13 6.97
CA SER A 87 -7.67 1.75 7.34
C SER A 87 -7.03 2.90 8.10
N ASP A 88 -7.04 2.79 9.40
CA ASP A 88 -6.57 3.79 10.35
C ASP A 88 -5.94 3.10 11.56
N PRO A 89 -4.87 3.65 12.17
CA PRO A 89 -4.20 3.00 13.31
C PRO A 89 -5.13 2.82 14.53
N THR A 90 -6.16 3.66 14.69
CA THR A 90 -7.15 3.51 15.76
C THR A 90 -8.05 2.29 15.59
N ILE A 91 -8.06 1.68 14.41
CA ILE A 91 -8.78 0.45 14.09
C ILE A 91 -7.77 -0.68 13.89
N ASP A 92 -6.86 -0.52 12.94
CA ASP A 92 -5.97 -1.59 12.47
C ASP A 92 -5.06 -2.12 13.58
N ASN A 93 -4.53 -1.26 14.45
CA ASN A 93 -3.65 -1.65 15.56
C ASN A 93 -4.38 -2.45 16.67
N HIS A 94 -5.71 -2.43 16.68
CA HIS A 94 -6.53 -3.21 17.60
C HIS A 94 -6.99 -4.56 17.04
N VAL A 95 -6.64 -4.86 15.78
CA VAL A 95 -6.96 -6.14 15.17
C VAL A 95 -5.94 -7.20 15.57
N HIS A 96 -6.44 -8.32 16.06
CA HIS A 96 -5.65 -9.50 16.38
C HIS A 96 -6.07 -10.68 15.52
N LEU A 97 -5.10 -11.34 14.91
CA LEU A 97 -5.30 -12.52 14.06
C LEU A 97 -4.67 -13.73 14.77
N SER A 98 -5.42 -14.39 15.68
CA SER A 98 -4.87 -15.45 16.51
C SER A 98 -3.65 -14.96 17.32
N SER A 99 -2.43 -15.38 16.97
CA SER A 99 -1.19 -14.96 17.63
C SER A 99 -0.56 -13.71 17.02
N ALA A 100 -1.07 -13.23 15.90
CA ALA A 100 -0.54 -12.05 15.20
C ALA A 100 -1.27 -10.78 15.63
N ARG A 101 -0.49 -9.74 15.90
CA ARG A 101 -0.97 -8.36 15.98
C ARG A 101 -0.85 -7.68 14.63
N VAL A 102 -1.71 -6.70 14.40
CA VAL A 102 -1.59 -5.81 13.23
C VAL A 102 -0.88 -4.53 13.65
N TRP A 103 -0.07 -4.00 12.76
CA TRP A 103 0.61 -2.74 12.94
C TRP A 103 0.40 -1.85 11.70
N HIS A 104 -0.22 -0.70 11.92
CA HIS A 104 -0.42 0.32 10.90
C HIS A 104 0.89 1.10 10.73
N ASP A 105 1.63 0.79 9.68
CA ASP A 105 3.04 1.15 9.54
C ASP A 105 3.24 2.56 8.97
N GLN A 106 4.19 3.29 9.54
CA GLN A 106 4.61 4.63 9.11
C GLN A 106 3.47 5.67 9.07
N TYR A 107 2.55 5.61 10.02
CA TYR A 107 1.50 6.63 10.15
C TYR A 107 2.07 8.00 10.52
N GLU A 108 3.19 8.04 11.22
CA GLU A 108 3.93 9.24 11.60
C GLU A 108 4.66 9.92 10.43
N CYS A 109 4.82 9.23 9.31
CA CYS A 109 5.56 9.71 8.15
C CYS A 109 4.65 10.25 7.05
N SER A 110 4.89 11.46 6.60
CA SER A 110 4.29 11.99 5.38
C SER A 110 4.74 11.20 4.14
N ARG A 111 4.02 11.34 3.05
CA ARG A 111 4.40 10.70 1.78
C ARG A 111 5.79 11.12 1.32
N GLN A 112 6.15 12.41 1.52
CA GLN A 112 7.49 12.91 1.19
C GLN A 112 8.56 12.22 2.03
N GLN A 113 8.36 12.11 3.33
CA GLN A 113 9.29 11.42 4.23
C GLN A 113 9.44 9.93 3.88
N LYS A 114 8.35 9.26 3.47
CA LYS A 114 8.42 7.86 3.00
C LYS A 114 9.28 7.73 1.74
N VAL A 115 9.15 8.65 0.79
CA VAL A 115 9.98 8.67 -0.43
C VAL A 115 11.44 8.99 -0.06
N GLN A 116 11.68 9.94 0.82
CA GLN A 116 13.00 10.29 1.34
C GLN A 116 13.69 9.07 1.97
N ASN A 117 12.99 8.34 2.84
CA ASN A 117 13.50 7.13 3.47
C ASN A 117 13.87 6.06 2.43
N ILE A 118 13.02 5.86 1.41
CA ILE A 118 13.29 4.90 0.33
C ILE A 118 14.52 5.33 -0.47
N VAL A 119 14.64 6.59 -0.84
CA VAL A 119 15.78 7.10 -1.60
C VAL A 119 17.08 6.99 -0.79
N ALA A 120 17.03 7.36 0.48
CA ALA A 120 18.18 7.23 1.39
C ALA A 120 18.63 5.76 1.50
N PHE A 121 17.68 4.85 1.77
CA PHE A 121 17.96 3.41 1.84
C PHE A 121 18.56 2.87 0.53
N CYS A 122 18.00 3.25 -0.63
CA CYS A 122 18.51 2.79 -1.92
C CYS A 122 19.94 3.26 -2.18
N ARG A 123 20.29 4.47 -1.76
CA ARG A 123 21.65 5.01 -1.87
C ARG A 123 22.62 4.29 -0.95
N GLU A 124 22.25 4.12 0.32
CA GLU A 124 23.08 3.49 1.34
C GLU A 124 23.32 1.99 1.05
N ALA A 125 22.26 1.27 0.71
CA ALA A 125 22.31 -0.18 0.46
C ALA A 125 22.77 -0.53 -0.98
N ALA A 126 23.00 0.46 -1.85
CA ALA A 126 23.24 0.28 -3.29
C ALA A 126 22.16 -0.61 -3.95
N ARG A 127 20.91 -0.47 -3.52
CA ARG A 127 19.74 -1.24 -3.99
C ARG A 127 18.86 -0.41 -4.90
N ARG A 128 18.04 -1.09 -5.68
CA ARG A 128 17.02 -0.45 -6.54
C ARG A 128 15.63 -0.89 -6.11
N VAL A 129 14.71 0.06 -6.07
CA VAL A 129 13.30 -0.19 -5.77
C VAL A 129 12.45 0.28 -6.92
N ASN A 130 11.74 -0.62 -7.55
CA ASN A 130 10.69 -0.28 -8.50
C ASN A 130 9.41 0.05 -7.72
N LEU A 131 9.15 1.34 -7.50
CA LEU A 131 7.92 1.78 -6.85
C LEU A 131 6.73 1.50 -7.76
N ARG A 132 5.67 0.95 -7.20
CA ARG A 132 4.39 0.81 -7.88
C ARG A 132 3.29 1.45 -7.06
N VAL A 133 2.84 2.61 -7.49
CA VAL A 133 1.81 3.41 -6.81
C VAL A 133 0.54 3.58 -7.63
N CYS A 134 0.59 3.30 -8.92
CA CYS A 134 -0.51 3.51 -9.85
C CYS A 134 -1.70 2.59 -9.55
N TRP A 135 -2.89 3.17 -9.50
CA TRP A 135 -4.15 2.45 -9.34
C TRP A 135 -4.97 2.36 -10.64
N ILE A 136 -4.58 3.11 -11.68
CA ILE A 136 -5.29 3.13 -12.96
C ILE A 136 -4.86 1.95 -13.84
N THR A 137 -3.54 1.66 -13.89
CA THR A 137 -3.04 0.59 -14.76
C THR A 137 -3.23 -0.78 -14.11
N ALA A 138 -3.86 -1.70 -14.82
CA ALA A 138 -3.94 -3.11 -14.41
C ALA A 138 -2.59 -3.85 -14.55
N GLY A 139 -1.63 -3.25 -15.22
CA GLY A 139 -0.44 -3.90 -15.77
C GLY A 139 0.81 -3.93 -14.89
N GLY A 140 0.77 -3.58 -13.62
CA GLY A 140 1.97 -3.60 -12.77
C GLY A 140 2.96 -2.45 -13.02
N THR A 141 2.72 -1.59 -14.01
CA THR A 141 3.53 -0.41 -14.32
C THR A 141 2.85 0.87 -13.84
N ASN A 142 3.62 1.94 -13.67
CA ASN A 142 3.08 3.25 -13.37
C ASN A 142 2.68 3.98 -14.65
N CYS A 143 1.52 4.65 -14.67
CA CYS A 143 1.07 5.42 -15.84
C CYS A 143 1.79 6.76 -15.99
N GLY A 144 2.44 7.26 -14.94
CA GLY A 144 3.14 8.55 -14.94
C GLY A 144 2.25 9.79 -14.89
N VAL A 145 0.92 9.64 -15.03
CA VAL A 145 0.00 10.77 -15.20
C VAL A 145 -1.10 10.87 -14.12
N CYS A 146 -1.37 9.80 -13.37
CA CYS A 146 -2.36 9.88 -12.29
C CYS A 146 -1.80 10.60 -11.06
N GLU A 147 -2.69 11.08 -10.21
CA GLU A 147 -2.34 11.81 -8.99
C GLU A 147 -1.24 11.11 -8.16
N LYS A 148 -1.37 9.80 -7.91
CA LYS A 148 -0.38 9.04 -7.14
C LYS A 148 0.98 8.98 -7.85
N CYS A 149 0.98 8.82 -9.18
CA CYS A 149 2.21 8.82 -9.95
C CYS A 149 2.89 10.19 -9.91
N ILE A 150 2.13 11.26 -10.18
CA ILE A 150 2.68 12.64 -10.20
C ILE A 150 3.23 13.00 -8.81
N ARG A 151 2.48 12.75 -7.75
CA ARG A 151 2.97 13.00 -6.37
C ARG A 151 4.27 12.27 -6.07
N THR A 152 4.39 11.03 -6.51
CA THR A 152 5.61 10.23 -6.28
C THR A 152 6.78 10.73 -7.12
N ILE A 153 6.53 11.10 -8.38
CA ILE A 153 7.54 11.68 -9.27
C ILE A 153 8.09 12.98 -8.67
N VAL A 154 7.20 13.90 -8.26
CA VAL A 154 7.60 15.16 -7.62
C VAL A 154 8.40 14.92 -6.35
N ALA A 155 7.96 13.96 -5.52
CA ALA A 155 8.67 13.60 -4.31
C ALA A 155 10.07 13.05 -4.59
N LEU A 156 10.24 12.19 -5.61
CA LEU A 156 11.55 11.68 -6.04
C LEU A 156 12.46 12.82 -6.53
N LEU A 157 11.93 13.73 -7.34
CA LEU A 157 12.69 14.89 -7.83
C LEU A 157 13.14 15.80 -6.70
N ALA A 158 12.29 16.02 -5.69
CA ALA A 158 12.65 16.80 -4.50
C ALA A 158 13.82 16.17 -3.72
N GLU A 159 13.96 14.84 -3.76
CA GLU A 159 15.10 14.12 -3.16
C GLU A 159 16.31 13.99 -4.12
N GLY A 160 16.27 14.67 -5.27
CA GLY A 160 17.34 14.57 -6.28
C GLY A 160 17.48 13.16 -6.87
N ALA A 161 16.39 12.39 -6.90
CA ALA A 161 16.35 11.06 -7.47
C ALA A 161 15.71 11.07 -8.86
N ALA A 162 16.30 10.35 -9.81
CA ALA A 162 15.75 10.22 -11.16
C ALA A 162 14.53 9.27 -11.15
N PRO A 163 13.30 9.73 -11.48
CA PRO A 163 12.11 8.87 -11.45
C PRO A 163 12.23 7.61 -12.29
N ALA A 164 12.97 7.65 -13.38
CA ALA A 164 13.22 6.50 -14.24
C ALA A 164 13.87 5.32 -13.50
N ALA A 165 14.69 5.59 -12.49
CA ALA A 165 15.32 4.57 -11.65
C ALA A 165 14.38 3.95 -10.60
N TYR A 166 13.18 4.53 -10.41
CA TYR A 166 12.21 4.15 -9.39
C TYR A 166 10.86 3.69 -9.97
N GLY A 167 10.86 3.16 -11.19
CA GLY A 167 9.65 2.58 -11.80
C GLY A 167 8.87 3.51 -12.73
N TYR A 168 9.51 4.58 -13.23
CA TYR A 168 8.94 5.50 -14.21
C TYR A 168 9.82 5.59 -15.47
N PRO A 169 10.03 4.49 -16.22
CA PRO A 169 11.04 4.44 -17.29
C PRO A 169 10.77 5.42 -18.44
N GLY A 170 9.52 5.84 -18.62
CA GLY A 170 9.13 6.84 -19.63
C GLY A 170 9.26 8.29 -19.17
N TRP A 171 9.64 8.54 -17.93
CA TRP A 171 9.81 9.90 -17.42
C TRP A 171 11.07 10.53 -18.01
N LYS A 172 10.89 11.58 -18.77
CA LYS A 172 11.98 12.43 -19.27
C LYS A 172 11.95 13.72 -18.46
N GLN A 173 13.11 14.10 -17.93
CA GLN A 173 13.30 15.42 -17.35
C GLN A 173 13.22 16.43 -18.52
N PHE A 174 12.29 17.38 -18.43
CA PHE A 174 12.19 18.49 -19.39
C PHE A 174 13.24 19.54 -19.09
#